data_8b19eed27c7b6f7de8af253ba7a0682f
#
_entry.id   8b19eed27c7b6f7de8af253ba7a0682f
#
_cell.length_a   1.000
_cell.length_b   1.000
_cell.length_c   1.000
_cell.angle_alpha   90.00
_cell.angle_beta   90.00
_cell.angle_gamma   90.00
#
_symmetry.space_group_name_H-M   'P 1'
#
loop_
_entity.id
_entity.type
_entity.pdbx_description
1 polymer ?
#
loop_
_entity_poly.entity_id
_entity_poly.type
_entity_poly.pdbx_seq_one_letter_code
_entity_poly.pdbx_strand_id
1 'polypeptide(L)' 'MIKLQISYATEEEKIKMIEILSAGATVKKISKPFKSGKYYRIYMNIE' A
#
# COMPACT_ATOMS: atom_id res chain seq x y z
N MET A 1 -7.59 -6.93 -12.54
CA MET A 1 -6.69 -6.06 -11.76
C MET A 1 -7.48 -5.32 -10.71
N ILE A 2 -6.98 -5.33 -9.49
CA ILE A 2 -7.64 -4.66 -8.37
C ILE A 2 -6.78 -3.48 -7.94
N LYS A 3 -7.41 -2.34 -7.79
CA LYS A 3 -6.73 -1.15 -7.29
C LYS A 3 -7.04 -0.97 -5.81
N LEU A 4 -6.00 -0.84 -5.01
CA LEU A 4 -6.14 -0.64 -3.59
C LEU A 4 -5.57 0.70 -3.18
N GLN A 5 -6.19 1.31 -2.19
CA GLN A 5 -5.67 2.51 -1.55
C GLN A 5 -5.41 2.18 -0.09
N ILE A 6 -4.19 2.45 0.36
CA ILE A 6 -3.81 2.16 1.73
C ILE A 6 -3.42 3.46 2.40
N SER A 7 -4.04 3.74 3.54
CA SER A 7 -3.65 4.86 4.40
C SER A 7 -2.85 4.29 5.57
N TYR A 8 -1.73 4.92 5.90
CA TYR A 8 -0.91 4.47 7.01
C TYR A 8 -0.29 5.67 7.71
N ALA A 9 0.03 5.50 8.98
CA ALA A 9 0.63 6.56 9.78
C ALA A 9 2.15 6.40 9.88
N THR A 10 2.64 5.17 9.89
CA THR A 10 4.07 4.89 10.01
C THR A 10 4.53 3.98 8.88
N GLU A 11 5.83 4.05 8.60
CA GLU A 11 6.40 3.24 7.55
C GLU A 11 6.35 1.74 7.89
N GLU A 12 6.41 1.41 9.15
CA GLU A 12 6.27 0.02 9.59
C GLU A 12 4.91 -0.56 9.18
N GLU A 13 3.87 0.23 9.33
CA GLU A 13 2.54 -0.19 8.91
C GLU A 13 2.48 -0.44 7.41
N LYS A 14 3.12 0.43 6.63
CA LYS A 14 3.19 0.25 5.18
C LYS A 14 3.87 -1.07 4.82
N ILE A 15 5.03 -1.32 5.41
CA ILE A 15 5.79 -2.52 5.14
C ILE A 15 5.00 -3.76 5.51
N LYS A 16 4.34 -3.73 6.67
CA LYS A 16 3.55 -4.84 7.14
C LYS A 16 2.39 -5.15 6.19
N MET A 17 1.71 -4.12 5.71
CA MET A 17 0.60 -4.31 4.78
C MET A 17 1.08 -4.87 3.44
N ILE A 18 2.20 -4.39 2.95
CA ILE A 18 2.76 -4.88 1.70
C ILE A 18 3.14 -6.37 1.84
N GLU A 19 3.71 -6.75 2.96
CA GLU A 19 4.05 -8.15 3.21
C GLU A 19 2.82 -9.04 3.23
N ILE A 20 1.76 -8.60 3.91
CA ILE A 20 0.52 -9.37 3.99
C ILE A 20 -0.11 -9.53 2.61
N LEU A 21 -0.16 -8.46 1.85
CA LEU A 21 -0.74 -8.49 0.52
C LEU A 21 0.08 -9.33 -0.45
N SER A 22 1.39 -9.26 -0.35
CA SER A 22 2.27 -10.04 -1.21
C SER A 22 2.18 -11.54 -0.93
N ALA A 23 1.84 -11.91 0.30
CA ALA A 23 1.68 -13.31 0.65
C ALA A 23 0.43 -13.93 0.02
N GLY A 24 -0.61 -13.12 -0.18
CA GLY A 24 -1.87 -13.63 -0.71
C GLY A 24 -2.22 -13.19 -2.13
N ALA A 25 -1.42 -12.31 -2.72
CA ALA A 25 -1.73 -11.76 -4.03
C ALA A 25 -0.45 -11.31 -4.73
N THR A 26 -0.53 -11.11 -6.03
CA THR A 26 0.58 -10.58 -6.79
C THR A 26 0.46 -9.06 -6.86
N VAL A 27 1.41 -8.37 -6.25
CA VAL A 27 1.45 -6.92 -6.29
C VAL A 27 2.15 -6.50 -7.58
N LYS A 28 1.42 -5.81 -8.45
CA LYS A 28 1.95 -5.41 -9.76
C LYS A 28 2.61 -4.05 -9.75
N LYS A 29 2.02 -3.11 -9.04
CA LYS A 29 2.53 -1.75 -9.05
C LYS A 29 2.21 -1.07 -7.74
N ILE A 30 3.17 -0.32 -7.23
CA ILE A 30 2.98 0.49 -6.03
C ILE A 30 3.34 1.92 -6.39
N SER A 31 2.43 2.85 -6.14
CA SER A 31 2.68 4.25 -6.41
C SER A 31 3.56 4.85 -5.32
N LYS A 32 4.08 6.05 -5.59
CA LYS A 32 4.84 6.78 -4.59
C LYS A 32 3.90 7.21 -3.46
N PRO A 33 4.34 7.15 -2.20
CA PRO A 33 3.52 7.63 -1.11
C PRO A 33 3.35 9.15 -1.19
N PHE A 34 2.17 9.60 -0.83
CA PHE A 34 1.94 11.03 -0.70
C PHE A 34 1.26 11.31 0.63
N LYS A 35 1.57 12.47 1.16
CA LYS A 35 1.09 12.87 2.47
C LYS A 35 -0.28 13.50 2.37
N SER A 36 -1.18 13.07 3.24
CA SER A 36 -2.51 13.63 3.34
C SER A 36 -2.84 13.82 4.82
N GLY A 37 -2.61 15.03 5.33
CA GLY A 37 -2.81 15.31 6.73
C GLY A 37 -1.81 14.57 7.61
N LYS A 38 -2.30 13.77 8.53
CA LYS A 38 -1.46 12.98 9.44
C LYS A 38 -1.04 11.64 8.85
N TYR A 39 -1.62 11.27 7.72
CA TYR A 39 -1.43 9.94 7.15
C TYR A 39 -0.80 10.03 5.80
N TYR A 40 -0.16 8.94 5.40
CA TYR A 40 0.34 8.77 4.05
C TYR A 40 -0.59 7.82 3.32
N ARG A 41 -0.68 7.99 2.01
CA ARG A 41 -1.50 7.13 1.18
C ARG A 41 -0.67 6.59 0.04
N ILE A 42 -0.86 5.31 -0.24
CA ILE A 42 -0.28 4.69 -1.42
C ILE A 42 -1.38 3.98 -2.18
N TYR A 43 -1.19 3.89 -3.48
CA TYR A 43 -2.06 3.11 -4.34
C TYR A 43 -1.27 1.95 -4.88
N MET A 44 -1.89 0.79 -4.97
CA MET A 44 -1.24 -0.35 -5.57
C MET A 44 -2.23 -1.14 -6.40
N ASN A 45 -1.70 -1.82 -7.40
CA ASN A 45 -2.47 -2.71 -8.25
C ASN A 45 -2.08 -4.13 -7.92
N ILE A 46 -3.08 -4.98 -7.72
CA ILE A 46 -2.86 -6.39 -7.47
C ILE A 46 -3.69 -7.23 -8.45
N GLU A 47 -3.29 -8.44 -8.61
CA GLU A 47 -4.03 -9.44 -9.37
C GLU A 47 -4.43 -10.61 -8.51
#